data_5479af0627fbecf8d46b81d452587cf0
#
_entry.id   5479af0627fbecf8d46b81d452587cf0
#
_cell.length_a   1.000
_cell.length_b   1.000
_cell.length_c   1.000
_cell.angle_alpha   90.00
_cell.angle_beta   90.00
_cell.angle_gamma   90.00
#
_symmetry.space_group_name_H-M   'P 1'
#
loop_
_entity.id
_entity.type
_entity.pdbx_description
1 polymer ?
#
loop_
_entity_poly.entity_id
_entity_poly.type
_entity_poly.pdbx_seq_one_letter_code
_entity_poly.pdbx_strand_id
1 'polypeptide(L)'
;MEQNLIISNEIIIISLLLVAIIASLTLRHLKLPYTIGLVLIGYVFSAYIVPHVDVLKPIGPYFPAVDIILYIFLPPLIFESAIEVNTRLFNRNLFPILSLAIVGVIISAGIIGYMVSWYFAIPLLFALLFGALISSTDPVAVISIFKEIGVLKRLQIFVEGESLLNDASSIILFQLVLLLISKPLLKNNLTFLETSALFTSQLLTSCAGGIIVGIIGGILLRIILQKAPIHIHIHQTATLVAAYLTYLVSDELGFSGVIAVVVCGFITARAASDWIGPDRREELKRFWEYIGFLANSLIFLLVGITIATLKDFSILLKNGIFGILFLIGAVLLARFIPVIGTFTLSNRFTRHKVPLSYQMICFWGGLRGAVAIALVLSIPLSLPFRDLIIAWTVIAVLFSIFIQGLSIGPLIRVFRLGQSPLIRTFYQFYRDITTSRAAKSALESSSLAGITDPDIFETCLRMYDEKIQNTEQNLQEFWDEVHKNPDRMSVISLFWLEALHYEEKTYRQLYDDGLIPPPVYAELQYQT
;
A
#
# COMPACT_ATOMS: atom_id res chain seq x y z
N MET A 1 -33.93 8.64 21.72
CA MET A 1 -32.59 9.27 21.56
C MET A 1 -31.64 8.37 20.80
N GLU A 2 -31.53 7.09 21.16
CA GLU A 2 -30.67 6.10 20.45
C GLU A 2 -31.04 5.85 18.98
N GLN A 3 -32.34 5.76 18.64
CA GLN A 3 -32.80 5.58 17.25
C GLN A 3 -32.41 6.74 16.33
N ASN A 4 -32.43 7.98 16.83
CA ASN A 4 -31.98 9.14 16.05
C ASN A 4 -30.46 9.17 15.85
N LEU A 5 -29.69 8.59 16.78
CA LEU A 5 -28.24 8.48 16.68
C LEU A 5 -27.83 7.44 15.63
N ILE A 6 -28.55 6.31 15.54
CA ILE A 6 -28.28 5.26 14.53
C ILE A 6 -28.58 5.82 13.13
N ILE A 7 -29.76 6.41 12.93
CA ILE A 7 -30.17 7.00 11.65
C ILE A 7 -29.19 8.11 11.20
N SER A 8 -28.71 8.94 12.13
CA SER A 8 -27.73 9.98 11.78
C SER A 8 -26.39 9.39 11.34
N ASN A 9 -25.91 8.31 11.98
CA ASN A 9 -24.65 7.65 11.59
C ASN A 9 -24.76 6.97 10.22
N GLU A 10 -25.92 6.34 9.90
CA GLU A 10 -26.17 5.77 8.58
C GLU A 10 -26.15 6.84 7.48
N ILE A 11 -26.84 7.98 7.70
CA ILE A 11 -26.85 9.09 6.75
C ILE A 11 -25.44 9.65 6.54
N ILE A 12 -24.64 9.75 7.60
CA ILE A 12 -23.25 10.20 7.52
C ILE A 12 -22.44 9.26 6.62
N ILE A 13 -22.49 7.94 6.86
CA ILE A 13 -21.75 6.96 6.05
C ILE A 13 -22.19 7.02 4.59
N ILE A 14 -23.49 7.05 4.33
CA ILE A 14 -24.03 7.14 2.97
C ILE A 14 -23.59 8.44 2.27
N SER A 15 -23.60 9.58 2.99
CA SER A 15 -23.15 10.85 2.41
C SER A 15 -21.65 10.86 2.11
N LEU A 16 -20.81 10.25 2.97
CA LEU A 16 -19.39 10.11 2.72
C LEU A 16 -19.11 9.21 1.49
N LEU A 17 -19.86 8.11 1.35
CA LEU A 17 -19.76 7.25 0.17
C LEU A 17 -20.20 7.97 -1.11
N LEU A 18 -21.28 8.74 -1.05
CA LEU A 18 -21.75 9.56 -2.18
C LEU A 18 -20.68 10.58 -2.59
N VAL A 19 -20.10 11.28 -1.63
CA VAL A 19 -19.00 12.23 -1.86
C VAL A 19 -17.80 11.53 -2.49
N ALA A 20 -17.43 10.33 -2.02
CA ALA A 20 -16.34 9.55 -2.59
C ALA A 20 -16.60 9.15 -4.06
N ILE A 21 -17.85 8.77 -4.40
CA ILE A 21 -18.26 8.47 -5.79
C ILE A 21 -18.14 9.71 -6.67
N ILE A 22 -18.71 10.84 -6.24
CA ILE A 22 -18.65 12.11 -6.98
C ILE A 22 -17.18 12.53 -7.17
N ALA A 23 -16.36 12.39 -6.13
CA ALA A 23 -14.92 12.64 -6.19
C ALA A 23 -14.24 11.76 -7.25
N SER A 24 -14.52 10.46 -7.26
CA SER A 24 -13.94 9.52 -8.23
C SER A 24 -14.25 9.93 -9.69
N LEU A 25 -15.46 10.39 -9.94
CA LEU A 25 -15.89 10.82 -11.26
C LEU A 25 -15.21 12.15 -11.69
N THR A 26 -15.13 13.12 -10.78
CA THR A 26 -14.62 14.46 -11.08
C THR A 26 -13.09 14.49 -11.19
N LEU A 27 -12.38 13.75 -10.33
CA LEU A 27 -10.92 13.74 -10.28
C LEU A 27 -10.26 13.12 -11.50
N ARG A 28 -10.94 12.19 -12.18
CA ARG A 28 -10.48 11.63 -13.46
C ARG A 28 -10.26 12.70 -14.52
N HIS A 29 -11.08 13.74 -14.52
CA HIS A 29 -10.96 14.85 -15.49
C HIS A 29 -9.84 15.83 -15.12
N LEU A 30 -9.51 15.96 -13.83
CA LEU A 30 -8.53 16.93 -13.33
C LEU A 30 -7.07 16.43 -13.38
N LYS A 31 -6.82 15.15 -13.75
CA LYS A 31 -5.49 14.51 -13.74
C LYS A 31 -4.75 14.62 -12.38
N LEU A 32 -5.51 14.78 -11.29
CA LEU A 32 -4.97 14.80 -9.94
C LEU A 32 -4.95 13.36 -9.39
N PRO A 33 -3.92 12.98 -8.62
CA PRO A 33 -3.93 11.72 -7.89
C PRO A 33 -5.20 11.63 -7.01
N TYR A 34 -5.85 10.47 -7.06
CA TYR A 34 -7.15 10.24 -6.45
C TYR A 34 -7.18 10.60 -4.94
N THR A 35 -6.16 10.16 -4.20
CA THR A 35 -6.03 10.40 -2.77
C THR A 35 -5.94 11.89 -2.41
N ILE A 36 -5.19 12.67 -3.20
CA ILE A 36 -5.08 14.12 -3.04
C ILE A 36 -6.43 14.80 -3.22
N GLY A 37 -7.12 14.41 -4.27
CA GLY A 37 -8.44 14.96 -4.56
C GLY A 37 -9.46 14.67 -3.47
N LEU A 38 -9.44 13.47 -2.88
CA LEU A 38 -10.32 13.11 -1.77
C LEU A 38 -10.09 13.97 -0.53
N VAL A 39 -8.83 14.25 -0.18
CA VAL A 39 -8.50 15.15 0.94
C VAL A 39 -9.06 16.56 0.69
N LEU A 40 -8.87 17.10 -0.52
CA LEU A 40 -9.42 18.42 -0.88
C LEU A 40 -10.94 18.44 -0.84
N ILE A 41 -11.60 17.44 -1.40
CA ILE A 41 -13.05 17.35 -1.41
C ILE A 41 -13.59 17.17 0.01
N GLY A 42 -12.94 16.33 0.84
CA GLY A 42 -13.28 16.18 2.25
C GLY A 42 -13.16 17.49 3.03
N TYR A 43 -12.12 18.28 2.76
CA TYR A 43 -11.96 19.60 3.34
C TYR A 43 -13.08 20.55 2.92
N VAL A 44 -13.36 20.67 1.62
CA VAL A 44 -14.43 21.52 1.08
C VAL A 44 -15.81 21.07 1.60
N PHE A 45 -16.07 19.76 1.62
CA PHE A 45 -17.29 19.19 2.17
C PHE A 45 -17.50 19.58 3.64
N SER A 46 -16.48 19.44 4.47
CA SER A 46 -16.56 19.78 5.88
C SER A 46 -16.64 21.30 6.11
N ALA A 47 -15.92 22.10 5.34
CA ALA A 47 -15.90 23.56 5.53
C ALA A 47 -17.18 24.26 5.06
N TYR A 48 -17.78 23.77 3.96
CA TYR A 48 -18.89 24.47 3.30
C TYR A 48 -20.23 23.75 3.36
N ILE A 49 -20.28 22.42 3.45
CA ILE A 49 -21.54 21.65 3.40
C ILE A 49 -22.00 21.28 4.81
N VAL A 50 -21.10 20.74 5.63
CA VAL A 50 -21.43 20.28 6.99
C VAL A 50 -22.08 21.37 7.87
N PRO A 51 -21.67 22.64 7.85
CA PRO A 51 -22.29 23.68 8.67
C PRO A 51 -23.74 24.00 8.28
N HIS A 52 -24.11 23.75 7.02
CA HIS A 52 -25.43 24.10 6.49
C HIS A 52 -26.45 22.95 6.54
N VAL A 53 -26.01 21.74 6.91
CA VAL A 53 -26.87 20.54 6.97
C VAL A 53 -26.87 20.00 8.39
N ASP A 54 -27.98 20.19 9.12
CA ASP A 54 -28.08 19.85 10.54
C ASP A 54 -27.77 18.39 10.86
N VAL A 55 -28.16 17.46 9.97
CA VAL A 55 -27.90 16.02 10.13
C VAL A 55 -26.42 15.67 10.01
N LEU A 56 -25.62 16.50 9.33
CA LEU A 56 -24.17 16.29 9.15
C LEU A 56 -23.32 16.99 10.22
N LYS A 57 -23.88 17.85 11.06
CA LYS A 57 -23.16 18.53 12.14
C LYS A 57 -22.40 17.59 13.10
N PRO A 58 -22.88 16.35 13.38
CA PRO A 58 -22.10 15.40 14.18
C PRO A 58 -20.78 14.96 13.56
N ILE A 59 -20.54 15.16 12.24
CA ILE A 59 -19.25 14.93 11.57
C ILE A 59 -18.13 15.87 12.09
N GLY A 60 -18.47 16.83 12.93
CA GLY A 60 -17.50 17.71 13.58
C GLY A 60 -16.67 17.03 14.68
N PRO A 61 -16.31 17.75 15.74
CA PRO A 61 -15.33 17.32 16.74
C PRO A 61 -15.69 16.05 17.54
N TYR A 62 -16.93 15.58 17.44
CA TYR A 62 -17.43 14.38 18.16
C TYR A 62 -17.50 13.13 17.30
N PHE A 63 -17.12 13.20 16.02
CA PHE A 63 -17.15 12.03 15.15
C PHE A 63 -15.99 11.08 15.54
N PRO A 64 -16.25 9.78 15.81
CA PRO A 64 -15.23 8.82 16.24
C PRO A 64 -14.35 8.39 15.05
N ALA A 65 -13.76 9.36 14.34
CA ALA A 65 -12.94 9.13 13.16
C ALA A 65 -11.76 8.18 13.46
N VAL A 66 -11.21 8.27 14.66
CA VAL A 66 -10.07 7.45 15.09
C VAL A 66 -10.43 5.97 15.17
N ASP A 67 -11.51 5.66 15.89
CA ASP A 67 -11.95 4.28 16.09
C ASP A 67 -12.38 3.65 14.77
N ILE A 68 -13.06 4.43 13.92
CA ILE A 68 -13.46 4.00 12.58
C ILE A 68 -12.23 3.71 11.72
N ILE A 69 -11.21 4.57 11.75
CA ILE A 69 -9.98 4.36 10.97
C ILE A 69 -9.23 3.13 11.48
N LEU A 70 -9.03 3.01 12.80
CA LEU A 70 -8.20 1.94 13.38
C LEU A 70 -8.90 0.58 13.38
N TYR A 71 -10.21 0.52 13.69
CA TYR A 71 -10.91 -0.76 13.89
C TYR A 71 -11.75 -1.20 12.68
N ILE A 72 -12.16 -0.26 11.81
CA ILE A 72 -12.99 -0.61 10.65
C ILE A 72 -12.17 -0.62 9.36
N PHE A 73 -11.32 0.39 9.13
CA PHE A 73 -10.64 0.52 7.84
C PHE A 73 -9.23 -0.07 7.82
N LEU A 74 -8.50 0.00 8.93
CA LEU A 74 -7.12 -0.46 8.97
C LEU A 74 -6.97 -1.99 8.76
N PRO A 75 -7.78 -2.87 9.41
CA PRO A 75 -7.65 -4.31 9.21
C PRO A 75 -7.81 -4.76 7.76
N PRO A 76 -8.84 -4.33 7.00
CA PRO A 76 -8.98 -4.73 5.61
C PRO A 76 -7.88 -4.18 4.70
N LEU A 77 -7.39 -2.95 4.93
CA LEU A 77 -6.30 -2.39 4.14
C LEU A 77 -4.99 -3.16 4.30
N ILE A 78 -4.68 -3.53 5.54
CA ILE A 78 -3.50 -4.33 5.84
C ILE A 78 -3.63 -5.72 5.21
N PHE A 79 -4.81 -6.34 5.30
CA PHE A 79 -5.04 -7.67 4.74
C PHE A 79 -4.99 -7.66 3.20
N GLU A 80 -5.59 -6.65 2.54
CA GLU A 80 -5.48 -6.43 1.09
C GLU A 80 -4.02 -6.35 0.67
N SER A 81 -3.26 -5.45 1.29
CA SER A 81 -1.84 -5.30 1.01
C SER A 81 -1.05 -6.59 1.24
N ALA A 82 -1.34 -7.32 2.34
CA ALA A 82 -0.66 -8.55 2.67
C ALA A 82 -0.96 -9.70 1.69
N ILE A 83 -2.19 -9.80 1.17
CA ILE A 83 -2.59 -10.86 0.23
C ILE A 83 -2.07 -10.60 -1.19
N GLU A 84 -1.84 -9.33 -1.56
CA GLU A 84 -1.28 -8.94 -2.86
C GLU A 84 0.24 -9.06 -2.94
N VAL A 85 0.94 -8.97 -1.80
CA VAL A 85 2.41 -9.02 -1.75
C VAL A 85 2.94 -10.33 -2.30
N ASN A 86 3.89 -10.22 -3.23
CA ASN A 86 4.64 -11.39 -3.69
C ASN A 86 5.57 -11.89 -2.57
N THR A 87 5.13 -12.94 -1.87
CA THR A 87 5.82 -13.49 -0.70
C THR A 87 7.26 -13.97 -1.01
N ARG A 88 7.53 -14.45 -2.22
CA ARG A 88 8.89 -14.86 -2.63
C ARG A 88 9.83 -13.66 -2.72
N LEU A 89 9.41 -12.60 -3.40
CA LEU A 89 10.20 -11.37 -3.52
C LEU A 89 10.31 -10.64 -2.18
N PHE A 90 9.28 -10.67 -1.35
CA PHE A 90 9.29 -10.12 0.00
C PHE A 90 10.33 -10.82 0.87
N ASN A 91 10.32 -12.16 0.93
CA ASN A 91 11.27 -12.94 1.71
C ASN A 91 12.73 -12.73 1.23
N ARG A 92 12.94 -12.58 -0.08
CA ARG A 92 14.26 -12.30 -0.64
C ARG A 92 14.79 -10.92 -0.24
N ASN A 93 13.92 -9.97 0.05
CA ASN A 93 14.26 -8.60 0.46
C ASN A 93 13.87 -8.30 1.92
N LEU A 94 13.66 -9.34 2.74
CA LEU A 94 13.17 -9.22 4.12
C LEU A 94 14.09 -8.35 5.00
N PHE A 95 15.41 -8.52 4.88
CA PHE A 95 16.37 -7.78 5.71
C PHE A 95 16.27 -6.25 5.52
N PRO A 96 16.34 -5.68 4.31
CA PRO A 96 16.18 -4.23 4.15
C PRO A 96 14.77 -3.75 4.53
N ILE A 97 13.71 -4.52 4.26
CA ILE A 97 12.33 -4.18 4.62
C ILE A 97 12.18 -4.10 6.14
N LEU A 98 12.57 -5.13 6.88
CA LEU A 98 12.49 -5.15 8.35
C LEU A 98 13.39 -4.08 8.99
N SER A 99 14.59 -3.87 8.44
CA SER A 99 15.49 -2.83 8.96
C SER A 99 14.88 -1.43 8.80
N LEU A 100 14.23 -1.13 7.67
CA LEU A 100 13.54 0.15 7.47
C LEU A 100 12.31 0.27 8.35
N ALA A 101 11.51 -0.78 8.43
CA ALA A 101 10.25 -0.77 9.16
C ALA A 101 10.41 -0.70 10.69
N ILE A 102 11.50 -1.23 11.25
CA ILE A 102 11.72 -1.26 12.70
C ILE A 102 12.81 -0.24 13.08
N VAL A 103 14.04 -0.48 12.63
CA VAL A 103 15.18 0.38 13.00
C VAL A 103 15.04 1.77 12.38
N GLY A 104 14.54 1.83 11.13
CA GLY A 104 14.27 3.08 10.43
C GLY A 104 13.25 3.96 11.16
N VAL A 105 12.18 3.37 11.67
CA VAL A 105 11.13 4.08 12.46
C VAL A 105 11.72 4.65 13.75
N ILE A 106 12.49 3.86 14.50
CA ILE A 106 13.12 4.29 15.75
C ILE A 106 14.09 5.45 15.50
N ILE A 107 14.96 5.32 14.49
CA ILE A 107 15.93 6.36 14.12
C ILE A 107 15.18 7.62 13.65
N SER A 108 14.15 7.47 12.80
CA SER A 108 13.35 8.60 12.31
C SER A 108 12.66 9.34 13.47
N ALA A 109 12.01 8.61 14.36
CA ALA A 109 11.35 9.19 15.53
C ALA A 109 12.36 9.91 16.45
N GLY A 110 13.53 9.33 16.66
CA GLY A 110 14.61 9.94 17.45
C GLY A 110 15.13 11.24 16.83
N ILE A 111 15.40 11.25 15.54
CA ILE A 111 15.88 12.45 14.81
C ILE A 111 14.82 13.55 14.85
N ILE A 112 13.56 13.25 14.52
CA ILE A 112 12.46 14.20 14.56
C ILE A 112 12.28 14.71 15.99
N GLY A 113 12.21 13.79 16.96
CA GLY A 113 12.03 14.14 18.36
C GLY A 113 13.12 15.10 18.88
N TYR A 114 14.38 14.79 18.58
CA TYR A 114 15.49 15.65 18.96
C TYR A 114 15.46 17.03 18.29
N MET A 115 15.31 17.08 16.96
CA MET A 115 15.29 18.31 16.19
C MET A 115 14.12 19.22 16.57
N VAL A 116 12.92 18.64 16.68
CA VAL A 116 11.70 19.38 17.05
C VAL A 116 11.77 19.87 18.49
N SER A 117 12.24 19.05 19.44
CA SER A 117 12.46 19.45 20.83
C SER A 117 13.44 20.62 20.94
N TRP A 118 14.56 20.55 20.20
CA TRP A 118 15.58 21.60 20.19
C TRP A 118 15.08 22.92 19.60
N TYR A 119 14.41 22.88 18.45
CA TYR A 119 14.00 24.12 17.76
C TYR A 119 12.78 24.79 18.40
N PHE A 120 11.77 24.01 18.81
CA PHE A 120 10.53 24.53 19.37
C PHE A 120 10.55 24.61 20.90
N ALA A 121 11.65 24.25 21.53
CA ALA A 121 11.84 24.27 23.02
C ALA A 121 10.72 23.52 23.77
N ILE A 122 10.26 22.37 23.24
CA ILE A 122 9.27 21.51 23.90
C ILE A 122 9.94 20.29 24.56
N PRO A 123 9.34 19.69 25.60
CA PRO A 123 9.90 18.52 26.24
C PRO A 123 10.06 17.36 25.23
N LEU A 124 11.20 16.67 25.29
CA LEU A 124 11.60 15.62 24.32
C LEU A 124 10.53 14.54 24.13
N LEU A 125 9.82 14.12 25.18
CA LEU A 125 8.80 13.07 25.06
C LEU A 125 7.63 13.48 24.14
N PHE A 126 7.21 14.75 24.17
CA PHE A 126 6.15 15.24 23.26
C PHE A 126 6.65 15.34 21.82
N ALA A 127 7.90 15.74 21.63
CA ALA A 127 8.52 15.74 20.31
C ALA A 127 8.73 14.31 19.76
N LEU A 128 9.10 13.35 20.62
CA LEU A 128 9.18 11.92 20.27
C LEU A 128 7.81 11.34 19.92
N LEU A 129 6.74 11.77 20.61
CA LEU A 129 5.38 11.36 20.28
C LEU A 129 5.03 11.77 18.84
N PHE A 130 5.34 13.01 18.46
CA PHE A 130 5.21 13.47 17.09
C PHE A 130 6.10 12.66 16.12
N GLY A 131 7.37 12.44 16.50
CA GLY A 131 8.30 11.64 15.71
C GLY A 131 7.82 10.20 15.46
N ALA A 132 7.25 9.56 16.49
CA ALA A 132 6.72 8.21 16.41
C ALA A 132 5.55 8.12 15.41
N LEU A 133 4.53 8.95 15.59
CA LEU A 133 3.33 8.93 14.74
C LEU A 133 3.62 9.31 13.28
N ILE A 134 4.54 10.28 13.05
CA ILE A 134 4.85 10.72 11.69
C ILE A 134 5.85 9.78 10.97
N SER A 135 6.42 8.79 11.65
CA SER A 135 7.33 7.81 11.04
C SER A 135 6.61 6.75 10.21
N SER A 136 5.31 6.51 10.45
CA SER A 136 4.45 5.70 9.59
C SER A 136 4.39 6.29 8.17
N THR A 137 4.40 5.43 7.14
CA THR A 137 4.30 5.82 5.73
C THR A 137 3.16 5.09 5.04
N ASP A 138 2.49 5.75 4.11
CA ASP A 138 1.39 5.21 3.31
C ASP A 138 1.82 5.04 1.85
N PRO A 139 1.83 3.82 1.29
CA PRO A 139 2.33 3.56 -0.03
C PRO A 139 1.26 3.72 -1.13
N VAL A 140 -0.03 3.81 -0.78
CA VAL A 140 -1.17 3.67 -1.71
C VAL A 140 -1.05 4.59 -2.92
N ALA A 141 -0.80 5.88 -2.69
CA ALA A 141 -0.65 6.85 -3.78
C ALA A 141 0.60 6.58 -4.64
N VAL A 142 1.70 6.14 -4.03
CA VAL A 142 2.96 5.82 -4.74
C VAL A 142 2.80 4.56 -5.58
N ILE A 143 2.17 3.54 -5.01
CA ILE A 143 1.94 2.26 -5.70
C ILE A 143 1.00 2.41 -6.90
N SER A 144 -0.03 3.25 -6.79
CA SER A 144 -0.90 3.54 -7.93
C SER A 144 -0.13 4.16 -9.10
N ILE A 145 0.79 5.09 -8.81
CA ILE A 145 1.67 5.71 -9.81
C ILE A 145 2.68 4.67 -10.35
N PHE A 146 3.21 3.78 -9.50
CA PHE A 146 4.11 2.70 -9.94
C PHE A 146 3.41 1.74 -10.91
N LYS A 147 2.15 1.36 -10.64
CA LYS A 147 1.34 0.52 -11.52
C LYS A 147 1.08 1.23 -12.86
N GLU A 148 0.79 2.54 -12.84
CA GLU A 148 0.55 3.34 -14.05
C GLU A 148 1.80 3.49 -14.94
N ILE A 149 2.97 3.75 -14.34
CA ILE A 149 4.24 3.96 -15.06
C ILE A 149 4.90 2.61 -15.43
N GLY A 150 4.50 1.51 -14.80
CA GLY A 150 5.10 0.19 -15.01
C GLY A 150 6.46 0.02 -14.33
N VAL A 151 6.57 0.43 -13.08
CA VAL A 151 7.80 0.30 -12.28
C VAL A 151 8.07 -1.17 -11.93
N LEU A 152 9.35 -1.55 -11.86
CA LEU A 152 9.76 -2.92 -11.54
C LEU A 152 9.20 -3.38 -10.17
N LYS A 153 8.66 -4.60 -10.13
CA LYS A 153 8.05 -5.20 -8.93
C LYS A 153 8.95 -5.20 -7.69
N ARG A 154 10.27 -5.24 -7.86
CA ARG A 154 11.21 -5.21 -6.74
C ARG A 154 11.18 -3.88 -6.00
N LEU A 155 11.08 -2.74 -6.71
CA LEU A 155 10.96 -1.42 -6.06
C LEU A 155 9.61 -1.29 -5.37
N GLN A 156 8.56 -1.77 -6.02
CA GLN A 156 7.21 -1.80 -5.44
C GLN A 156 7.19 -2.54 -4.10
N ILE A 157 7.80 -3.73 -4.02
CA ILE A 157 7.87 -4.53 -2.78
C ILE A 157 8.67 -3.84 -1.67
N PHE A 158 9.71 -3.06 -1.97
CA PHE A 158 10.38 -2.29 -0.93
C PHE A 158 9.43 -1.27 -0.29
N VAL A 159 8.66 -0.56 -1.09
CA VAL A 159 7.75 0.48 -0.61
C VAL A 159 6.53 -0.12 0.09
N GLU A 160 5.90 -1.15 -0.50
CA GLU A 160 4.76 -1.86 0.10
C GLU A 160 5.16 -2.58 1.39
N GLY A 161 6.22 -3.38 1.33
CA GLY A 161 6.65 -4.19 2.46
C GLY A 161 7.15 -3.37 3.64
N GLU A 162 7.83 -2.25 3.37
CA GLU A 162 8.24 -1.33 4.42
C GLU A 162 7.01 -0.71 5.10
N SER A 163 6.09 -0.13 4.33
CA SER A 163 4.92 0.54 4.85
C SER A 163 4.03 -0.40 5.66
N LEU A 164 3.80 -1.61 5.17
CA LEU A 164 3.01 -2.63 5.84
C LEU A 164 3.49 -2.93 7.28
N LEU A 165 4.81 -2.90 7.49
CA LEU A 165 5.41 -3.21 8.78
C LEU A 165 5.73 -1.96 9.63
N ASN A 166 5.99 -0.81 9.01
CA ASN A 166 6.30 0.40 9.76
C ASN A 166 5.09 0.99 10.47
N ASP A 167 3.87 0.76 9.97
CA ASP A 167 2.64 1.14 10.65
C ASP A 167 2.56 0.47 12.02
N ALA A 168 2.81 -0.84 12.08
CA ALA A 168 2.87 -1.56 13.35
C ALA A 168 3.95 -1.00 14.30
N SER A 169 5.15 -0.78 13.79
CA SER A 169 6.26 -0.25 14.59
C SER A 169 5.98 1.17 15.09
N SER A 170 5.38 2.02 14.26
CA SER A 170 4.96 3.38 14.62
C SER A 170 3.88 3.38 15.70
N ILE A 171 2.86 2.53 15.57
CA ILE A 171 1.77 2.42 16.55
C ILE A 171 2.33 1.98 17.91
N ILE A 172 3.19 0.96 17.95
CA ILE A 172 3.80 0.45 19.18
C ILE A 172 4.68 1.53 19.83
N LEU A 173 5.51 2.21 19.03
CA LEU A 173 6.37 3.29 19.53
C LEU A 173 5.56 4.47 20.06
N PHE A 174 4.49 4.85 19.35
CA PHE A 174 3.57 5.90 19.78
C PHE A 174 2.88 5.56 21.10
N GLN A 175 2.33 4.35 21.23
CA GLN A 175 1.68 3.88 22.47
C GLN A 175 2.65 3.86 23.65
N LEU A 176 3.90 3.43 23.44
CA LEU A 176 4.91 3.44 24.48
C LEU A 176 5.24 4.87 24.93
N VAL A 177 5.51 5.80 24.00
CA VAL A 177 5.80 7.19 24.33
C VAL A 177 4.62 7.85 25.06
N LEU A 178 3.39 7.56 24.62
CA LEU A 178 2.17 8.03 25.26
C LEU A 178 2.04 7.49 26.69
N LEU A 179 2.36 6.22 26.92
CA LEU A 179 2.39 5.61 28.25
C LEU A 179 3.41 6.29 29.16
N LEU A 180 4.62 6.58 28.66
CA LEU A 180 5.67 7.28 29.42
C LEU A 180 5.26 8.72 29.80
N ILE A 181 4.48 9.39 28.94
CA ILE A 181 3.94 10.71 29.25
C ILE A 181 2.84 10.62 30.31
N SER A 182 1.95 9.63 30.22
CA SER A 182 0.77 9.49 31.07
C SER A 182 1.10 8.98 32.48
N LYS A 183 2.22 8.30 32.68
CA LYS A 183 2.65 7.75 33.97
C LYS A 183 3.96 8.40 34.46
N PRO A 184 3.89 9.60 35.07
CA PRO A 184 5.08 10.35 35.51
C PRO A 184 5.91 9.62 36.58
N LEU A 185 5.32 8.69 37.35
CA LEU A 185 6.03 7.84 38.31
C LEU A 185 7.08 6.93 37.67
N LEU A 186 6.84 6.49 36.44
CA LEU A 186 7.81 5.74 35.66
C LEU A 186 8.99 6.60 35.16
N LYS A 187 8.73 7.92 34.95
CA LYS A 187 9.72 8.86 34.43
C LYS A 187 10.84 9.17 35.40
N ASN A 188 10.54 9.25 36.73
CA ASN A 188 11.48 9.71 37.75
C ASN A 188 12.45 8.60 38.22
N ASN A 189 12.17 7.31 37.95
CA ASN A 189 12.93 6.20 38.49
C ASN A 189 13.56 5.29 37.40
N LEU A 190 13.27 5.49 36.12
CA LEU A 190 13.82 4.67 35.05
C LEU A 190 15.05 5.31 34.43
N THR A 191 16.14 4.55 34.38
CA THR A 191 17.34 4.89 33.62
C THR A 191 17.05 4.74 32.10
N PHE A 192 17.89 5.35 31.26
CA PHE A 192 17.80 5.17 29.79
C PHE A 192 17.84 3.68 29.39
N LEU A 193 18.63 2.89 30.12
CA LEU A 193 18.78 1.44 29.86
C LEU A 193 17.49 0.67 30.18
N GLU A 194 16.81 0.98 31.28
CA GLU A 194 15.53 0.38 31.67
C GLU A 194 14.40 0.77 30.72
N THR A 195 14.36 2.04 30.30
CA THR A 195 13.39 2.51 29.31
C THR A 195 13.58 1.80 27.96
N SER A 196 14.82 1.64 27.51
CA SER A 196 15.12 0.92 26.26
C SER A 196 14.82 -0.58 26.37
N ALA A 197 15.04 -1.19 27.53
CA ALA A 197 14.71 -2.59 27.78
C ALA A 197 13.18 -2.81 27.80
N LEU A 198 12.42 -1.93 28.43
CA LEU A 198 10.95 -1.95 28.41
C LEU A 198 10.42 -1.81 26.97
N PHE A 199 10.97 -0.86 26.20
CA PHE A 199 10.61 -0.68 24.80
C PHE A 199 10.85 -1.95 24.00
N THR A 200 12.06 -2.50 24.11
CA THR A 200 12.44 -3.70 23.35
C THR A 200 11.59 -4.92 23.75
N SER A 201 11.32 -5.10 25.05
CA SER A 201 10.48 -6.19 25.53
C SER A 201 9.03 -6.05 25.06
N GLN A 202 8.47 -4.83 25.10
CA GLN A 202 7.10 -4.59 24.64
C GLN A 202 6.98 -4.72 23.12
N LEU A 203 7.96 -4.24 22.38
CA LEU A 203 8.01 -4.44 20.92
C LEU A 203 8.06 -5.94 20.57
N LEU A 204 8.98 -6.69 21.22
CA LEU A 204 9.13 -8.12 20.97
C LEU A 204 7.90 -8.93 21.37
N THR A 205 7.30 -8.66 22.53
CA THR A 205 6.09 -9.35 22.97
C THR A 205 4.89 -9.03 22.10
N SER A 206 4.67 -7.78 21.74
CA SER A 206 3.59 -7.38 20.83
C SER A 206 3.76 -7.97 19.44
N CYS A 207 4.99 -7.98 18.91
CA CYS A 207 5.28 -8.60 17.62
C CYS A 207 5.12 -10.12 17.66
N ALA A 208 5.71 -10.79 18.66
CA ALA A 208 5.66 -12.24 18.79
C ALA A 208 4.21 -12.73 19.00
N GLY A 209 3.46 -12.06 19.89
CA GLY A 209 2.04 -12.35 20.10
C GLY A 209 1.21 -12.15 18.84
N GLY A 210 1.42 -11.04 18.13
CA GLY A 210 0.76 -10.80 16.85
C GLY A 210 1.09 -11.86 15.79
N ILE A 211 2.35 -12.31 15.69
CA ILE A 211 2.76 -13.39 14.79
C ILE A 211 2.02 -14.70 15.15
N ILE A 212 1.95 -15.06 16.43
CA ILE A 212 1.28 -16.29 16.88
C ILE A 212 -0.21 -16.24 16.53
N VAL A 213 -0.91 -15.15 16.88
CA VAL A 213 -2.34 -14.98 16.55
C VAL A 213 -2.55 -15.00 15.04
N GLY A 214 -1.68 -14.33 14.26
CA GLY A 214 -1.73 -14.32 12.81
C GLY A 214 -1.52 -15.70 12.18
N ILE A 215 -0.59 -16.51 12.72
CA ILE A 215 -0.38 -17.90 12.28
C ILE A 215 -1.62 -18.76 12.55
N ILE A 216 -2.19 -18.66 13.75
CA ILE A 216 -3.40 -19.41 14.12
C ILE A 216 -4.55 -19.01 13.19
N GLY A 217 -4.82 -17.72 13.04
CA GLY A 217 -5.86 -17.19 12.13
C GLY A 217 -5.66 -17.63 10.68
N GLY A 218 -4.43 -17.51 10.17
CA GLY A 218 -4.09 -17.93 8.81
C GLY A 218 -4.21 -19.44 8.56
N ILE A 219 -3.85 -20.29 9.55
CA ILE A 219 -4.01 -21.73 9.44
C ILE A 219 -5.50 -22.10 9.48
N LEU A 220 -6.29 -21.51 10.39
CA LEU A 220 -7.73 -21.74 10.44
C LEU A 220 -8.41 -21.34 9.13
N LEU A 221 -8.05 -20.16 8.60
CA LEU A 221 -8.57 -19.71 7.32
C LEU A 221 -8.15 -20.64 6.17
N ARG A 222 -6.90 -21.09 6.12
CA ARG A 222 -6.44 -22.09 5.16
C ARG A 222 -7.29 -23.35 5.17
N ILE A 223 -7.62 -23.89 6.36
CA ILE A 223 -8.48 -25.07 6.49
C ILE A 223 -9.89 -24.82 5.93
N ILE A 224 -10.44 -23.63 6.18
CA ILE A 224 -11.75 -23.23 5.65
C ILE A 224 -11.70 -23.15 4.12
N LEU A 225 -10.69 -22.51 3.55
CA LEU A 225 -10.51 -22.38 2.10
C LEU A 225 -10.35 -23.73 1.40
N GLN A 226 -9.69 -24.68 2.05
CA GLN A 226 -9.54 -26.06 1.54
C GLN A 226 -10.85 -26.84 1.52
N LYS A 227 -11.70 -26.67 2.56
CA LYS A 227 -12.97 -27.40 2.70
C LYS A 227 -14.13 -26.81 1.90
N ALA A 228 -14.00 -25.56 1.43
CA ALA A 228 -15.05 -24.85 0.68
C ALA A 228 -14.62 -24.53 -0.77
N PRO A 229 -14.29 -25.53 -1.61
CA PRO A 229 -13.63 -25.30 -2.88
C PRO A 229 -14.54 -24.69 -3.97
N ILE A 230 -15.87 -24.66 -3.79
CA ILE A 230 -16.82 -24.37 -4.89
C ILE A 230 -17.40 -22.95 -4.82
N HIS A 231 -17.51 -22.34 -3.63
CA HIS A 231 -18.24 -21.09 -3.44
C HIS A 231 -17.32 -19.91 -3.15
N ILE A 232 -17.14 -19.02 -4.12
CA ILE A 232 -16.30 -17.81 -4.00
C ILE A 232 -16.76 -16.90 -2.85
N HIS A 233 -18.08 -16.76 -2.64
CA HIS A 233 -18.62 -15.91 -1.58
C HIS A 233 -18.22 -16.39 -0.18
N ILE A 234 -18.04 -17.72 0.02
CA ILE A 234 -17.52 -18.27 1.27
C ILE A 234 -16.06 -17.84 1.46
N HIS A 235 -15.25 -17.86 0.40
CA HIS A 235 -13.86 -17.43 0.46
C HIS A 235 -13.76 -15.92 0.78
N GLN A 236 -14.56 -15.08 0.13
CA GLN A 236 -14.62 -13.63 0.39
C GLN A 236 -15.01 -13.34 1.83
N THR A 237 -16.11 -13.96 2.31
CA THR A 237 -16.59 -13.76 3.67
C THR A 237 -15.60 -14.31 4.71
N ALA A 238 -15.05 -15.50 4.48
CA ALA A 238 -14.08 -16.10 5.40
C ALA A 238 -12.80 -15.27 5.54
N THR A 239 -12.28 -14.73 4.43
CA THR A 239 -11.11 -13.85 4.46
C THR A 239 -11.42 -12.53 5.16
N LEU A 240 -12.61 -11.96 4.96
CA LEU A 240 -13.04 -10.74 5.64
C LEU A 240 -13.16 -10.96 7.16
N VAL A 241 -13.83 -12.03 7.57
CA VAL A 241 -13.96 -12.40 8.98
C VAL A 241 -12.60 -12.66 9.61
N ALA A 242 -11.70 -13.36 8.90
CA ALA A 242 -10.36 -13.63 9.39
C ALA A 242 -9.53 -12.35 9.59
N ALA A 243 -9.60 -11.39 8.68
CA ALA A 243 -8.92 -10.12 8.82
C ALA A 243 -9.34 -9.37 10.09
N TYR A 244 -10.66 -9.23 10.32
CA TYR A 244 -11.18 -8.55 11.51
C TYR A 244 -10.94 -9.34 12.81
N LEU A 245 -11.24 -10.65 12.83
CA LEU A 245 -11.04 -11.46 14.03
C LEU A 245 -9.58 -11.50 14.46
N THR A 246 -8.67 -11.69 13.51
CA THR A 246 -7.24 -11.73 13.80
C THR A 246 -6.75 -10.41 14.40
N TYR A 247 -7.25 -9.29 13.86
CA TYR A 247 -6.94 -7.95 14.39
C TYR A 247 -7.48 -7.78 15.81
N LEU A 248 -8.79 -7.98 16.01
CA LEU A 248 -9.47 -7.73 17.28
C LEU A 248 -8.96 -8.66 18.39
N VAL A 249 -8.78 -9.94 18.10
CA VAL A 249 -8.26 -10.90 19.10
C VAL A 249 -6.83 -10.54 19.50
N SER A 250 -5.99 -10.12 18.56
CA SER A 250 -4.63 -9.70 18.86
C SER A 250 -4.60 -8.42 19.72
N ASP A 251 -5.43 -7.44 19.39
CA ASP A 251 -5.54 -6.18 20.12
C ASP A 251 -6.05 -6.38 21.56
N GLU A 252 -7.11 -7.18 21.75
CA GLU A 252 -7.65 -7.54 23.07
C GLU A 252 -6.64 -8.28 23.96
N LEU A 253 -5.75 -9.09 23.35
CA LEU A 253 -4.66 -9.75 24.06
C LEU A 253 -3.46 -8.83 24.37
N GLY A 254 -3.51 -7.56 23.94
CA GLY A 254 -2.42 -6.58 24.09
C GLY A 254 -1.25 -6.80 23.13
N PHE A 255 -1.49 -7.52 22.01
CA PHE A 255 -0.51 -7.76 20.95
C PHE A 255 -0.79 -6.86 19.74
N SER A 256 0.12 -6.84 18.76
CA SER A 256 -0.05 -6.07 17.54
C SER A 256 -1.08 -6.68 16.59
N GLY A 257 -2.28 -6.09 16.50
CA GLY A 257 -3.32 -6.46 15.54
C GLY A 257 -2.83 -6.32 14.10
N VAL A 258 -2.04 -5.30 13.80
CA VAL A 258 -1.45 -5.06 12.48
C VAL A 258 -0.58 -6.24 12.04
N ILE A 259 0.37 -6.66 12.89
CA ILE A 259 1.27 -7.80 12.58
C ILE A 259 0.47 -9.09 12.44
N ALA A 260 -0.55 -9.29 13.29
CA ALA A 260 -1.38 -10.47 13.21
C ALA A 260 -2.11 -10.58 11.86
N VAL A 261 -2.68 -9.48 11.38
CA VAL A 261 -3.37 -9.43 10.08
C VAL A 261 -2.39 -9.63 8.92
N VAL A 262 -1.20 -9.02 8.98
CA VAL A 262 -0.13 -9.22 7.96
C VAL A 262 0.24 -10.69 7.82
N VAL A 263 0.51 -11.36 8.94
CA VAL A 263 0.90 -12.78 8.96
C VAL A 263 -0.24 -13.66 8.46
N CYS A 264 -1.48 -13.39 8.90
CA CYS A 264 -2.67 -14.07 8.41
C CYS A 264 -2.82 -13.90 6.88
N GLY A 265 -2.67 -12.68 6.37
CA GLY A 265 -2.73 -12.37 4.95
C GLY A 265 -1.64 -13.09 4.12
N PHE A 266 -0.41 -13.14 4.59
CA PHE A 266 0.69 -13.87 3.93
C PHE A 266 0.44 -15.38 3.84
N ILE A 267 -0.09 -15.99 4.92
CA ILE A 267 -0.44 -17.41 4.92
C ILE A 267 -1.59 -17.65 3.94
N THR A 268 -2.58 -16.75 3.91
CA THR A 268 -3.71 -16.80 3.00
C THR A 268 -3.29 -16.64 1.54
N ALA A 269 -2.40 -15.70 1.22
CA ALA A 269 -1.87 -15.50 -0.12
C ALA A 269 -1.23 -16.78 -0.68
N ARG A 270 -0.45 -17.47 0.17
CA ARG A 270 0.17 -18.74 -0.20
C ARG A 270 -0.86 -19.85 -0.35
N ALA A 271 -1.81 -19.98 0.61
CA ALA A 271 -2.87 -20.97 0.54
C ALA A 271 -3.77 -20.77 -0.68
N ALA A 272 -4.09 -19.53 -1.04
CA ALA A 272 -4.87 -19.21 -2.22
C ALA A 272 -4.15 -19.63 -3.52
N SER A 273 -2.80 -19.52 -3.57
CA SER A 273 -2.06 -19.98 -4.73
C SER A 273 -2.05 -21.50 -4.90
N ASP A 274 -2.11 -22.24 -3.80
CA ASP A 274 -1.98 -23.68 -3.79
C ASP A 274 -3.34 -24.41 -3.99
N TRP A 275 -4.45 -23.82 -3.52
CA TRP A 275 -5.75 -24.47 -3.38
C TRP A 275 -6.90 -23.82 -4.15
N ILE A 276 -6.78 -22.56 -4.53
CA ILE A 276 -7.81 -21.81 -5.25
C ILE A 276 -7.40 -21.74 -6.73
N GLY A 277 -8.29 -22.18 -7.63
CA GLY A 277 -8.05 -22.08 -9.07
C GLY A 277 -7.84 -20.62 -9.53
N PRO A 278 -7.17 -20.41 -10.67
CA PRO A 278 -6.77 -19.08 -11.13
C PRO A 278 -7.94 -18.09 -11.25
N ASP A 279 -9.08 -18.50 -11.77
CA ASP A 279 -10.26 -17.65 -11.95
C ASP A 279 -10.80 -17.13 -10.61
N ARG A 280 -10.95 -18.04 -9.64
CA ARG A 280 -11.44 -17.68 -8.28
C ARG A 280 -10.45 -16.85 -7.49
N ARG A 281 -9.15 -17.06 -7.73
CA ARG A 281 -8.11 -16.21 -7.14
C ARG A 281 -8.21 -14.77 -7.65
N GLU A 282 -8.48 -14.60 -8.95
CA GLU A 282 -8.71 -13.28 -9.54
C GLU A 282 -9.98 -12.61 -8.99
N GLU A 283 -11.07 -13.36 -8.79
CA GLU A 283 -12.29 -12.84 -8.15
C GLU A 283 -12.06 -12.45 -6.67
N LEU A 284 -11.30 -13.25 -5.93
CA LEU A 284 -10.93 -12.90 -4.53
C LEU A 284 -10.07 -11.64 -4.50
N LYS A 285 -9.14 -11.49 -5.45
CA LYS A 285 -8.31 -10.32 -5.60
C LYS A 285 -9.15 -9.08 -5.89
N ARG A 286 -10.08 -9.14 -6.86
CA ARG A 286 -11.01 -8.03 -7.18
C ARG A 286 -11.88 -7.63 -6.01
N PHE A 287 -12.31 -8.58 -5.19
CA PHE A 287 -13.06 -8.30 -3.96
C PHE A 287 -12.21 -7.47 -2.99
N TRP A 288 -10.95 -7.85 -2.75
CA TRP A 288 -10.06 -7.13 -1.85
C TRP A 288 -9.63 -5.76 -2.41
N GLU A 289 -9.38 -5.66 -3.72
CA GLU A 289 -9.16 -4.37 -4.40
C GLU A 289 -10.36 -3.42 -4.22
N TYR A 290 -11.59 -3.93 -4.26
CA TYR A 290 -12.80 -3.14 -4.02
C TYR A 290 -12.90 -2.68 -2.56
N ILE A 291 -12.67 -3.57 -1.60
CA ILE A 291 -12.69 -3.23 -0.16
C ILE A 291 -11.60 -2.22 0.17
N GLY A 292 -10.39 -2.41 -0.35
CA GLY A 292 -9.28 -1.46 -0.18
C GLY A 292 -9.57 -0.09 -0.80
N PHE A 293 -10.12 -0.07 -2.01
CA PHE A 293 -10.56 1.18 -2.65
C PHE A 293 -11.58 1.92 -1.78
N LEU A 294 -12.57 1.21 -1.23
CA LEU A 294 -13.61 1.79 -0.38
C LEU A 294 -13.01 2.36 0.91
N ALA A 295 -12.19 1.57 1.60
CA ALA A 295 -11.55 1.98 2.85
C ALA A 295 -10.63 3.18 2.64
N ASN A 296 -9.76 3.14 1.63
CA ASN A 296 -8.87 4.26 1.28
C ASN A 296 -9.65 5.54 0.95
N SER A 297 -10.73 5.40 0.17
CA SER A 297 -11.56 6.55 -0.20
C SER A 297 -12.15 7.25 1.02
N LEU A 298 -12.70 6.47 1.95
CA LEU A 298 -13.29 7.00 3.17
C LEU A 298 -12.25 7.59 4.12
N ILE A 299 -11.09 6.94 4.26
CA ILE A 299 -10.00 7.44 5.10
C ILE A 299 -9.48 8.79 4.61
N PHE A 300 -9.14 8.93 3.32
CA PHE A 300 -8.62 10.21 2.81
C PHE A 300 -9.67 11.32 2.84
N LEU A 301 -10.95 10.97 2.68
CA LEU A 301 -12.06 11.91 2.88
C LEU A 301 -12.14 12.36 4.35
N LEU A 302 -12.05 11.43 5.30
CA LEU A 302 -12.04 11.72 6.74
C LEU A 302 -10.83 12.56 7.14
N VAL A 303 -9.66 12.34 6.55
CA VAL A 303 -8.48 13.20 6.73
C VAL A 303 -8.80 14.64 6.32
N GLY A 304 -9.41 14.84 5.16
CA GLY A 304 -9.83 16.17 4.70
C GLY A 304 -10.85 16.85 5.63
N ILE A 305 -11.85 16.09 6.10
CA ILE A 305 -12.83 16.55 7.07
C ILE A 305 -12.17 16.97 8.38
N THR A 306 -11.26 16.15 8.89
CA THR A 306 -10.52 16.42 10.13
C THR A 306 -9.70 17.70 10.02
N ILE A 307 -9.02 17.92 8.89
CA ILE A 307 -8.26 19.15 8.65
C ILE A 307 -9.18 20.39 8.71
N ALA A 308 -10.39 20.31 8.16
CA ALA A 308 -11.34 21.43 8.18
C ALA A 308 -11.91 21.73 9.58
N THR A 309 -11.93 20.76 10.49
CA THR A 309 -12.41 20.94 11.88
C THR A 309 -11.38 21.55 12.81
N LEU A 310 -10.12 21.66 12.40
CA LEU A 310 -9.08 22.33 13.20
C LEU A 310 -9.37 23.82 13.31
N LYS A 311 -9.75 24.26 14.53
CA LYS A 311 -10.22 25.62 14.81
C LYS A 311 -9.13 26.70 14.71
N ASP A 312 -7.86 26.33 14.87
CA ASP A 312 -6.76 27.29 14.98
C ASP A 312 -5.62 27.03 14.00
N PHE A 313 -5.87 27.34 12.74
CA PHE A 313 -4.78 27.46 11.75
C PHE A 313 -3.75 28.54 12.14
N SER A 314 -4.11 29.45 13.05
CA SER A 314 -3.20 30.47 13.59
C SER A 314 -2.02 29.88 14.37
N ILE A 315 -2.19 28.70 15.00
CA ILE A 315 -1.10 27.97 15.68
C ILE A 315 -0.03 27.53 14.66
N LEU A 316 -0.43 27.17 13.44
CA LEU A 316 0.48 26.83 12.34
C LEU A 316 1.37 28.01 11.94
N LEU A 317 0.80 29.22 11.95
CA LEU A 317 1.49 30.45 11.55
C LEU A 317 2.27 31.10 12.69
N LYS A 318 2.02 30.70 13.95
CA LYS A 318 2.66 31.29 15.14
C LYS A 318 4.20 31.14 15.14
N ASN A 319 4.72 30.09 14.52
CA ASN A 319 6.16 29.85 14.37
C ASN A 319 6.73 30.35 13.03
N GLY A 320 5.92 31.03 12.21
CA GLY A 320 6.30 31.57 10.92
C GLY A 320 6.67 30.51 9.87
N ILE A 321 6.98 30.95 8.66
CA ILE A 321 7.37 30.09 7.54
C ILE A 321 8.66 29.29 7.83
N PHE A 322 9.57 29.85 8.62
CA PHE A 322 10.82 29.18 8.99
C PHE A 322 10.59 27.97 9.87
N GLY A 323 9.63 28.02 10.80
CA GLY A 323 9.25 26.87 11.63
C GLY A 323 8.65 25.73 10.78
N ILE A 324 7.81 26.06 9.80
CA ILE A 324 7.26 25.07 8.85
C ILE A 324 8.37 24.44 8.02
N LEU A 325 9.27 25.24 7.45
CA LEU A 325 10.39 24.72 6.66
C LEU A 325 11.33 23.86 7.49
N PHE A 326 11.60 24.24 8.74
CA PHE A 326 12.40 23.43 9.65
C PHE A 326 11.73 22.09 9.96
N LEU A 327 10.43 22.08 10.23
CA LEU A 327 9.66 20.86 10.49
C LEU A 327 9.72 19.90 9.31
N ILE A 328 9.48 20.41 8.10
CA ILE A 328 9.56 19.63 6.87
C ILE A 328 10.99 19.11 6.66
N GLY A 329 11.99 19.96 6.87
CA GLY A 329 13.40 19.56 6.78
C GLY A 329 13.76 18.46 7.78
N ALA A 330 13.27 18.53 9.02
CA ALA A 330 13.48 17.51 10.04
C ALA A 330 12.84 16.17 9.63
N VAL A 331 11.60 16.18 9.11
CA VAL A 331 10.90 14.98 8.63
C VAL A 331 11.62 14.35 7.43
N LEU A 332 12.09 15.17 6.48
CA LEU A 332 12.84 14.69 5.31
C LEU A 332 14.21 14.10 5.72
N LEU A 333 14.95 14.78 6.59
CA LEU A 333 16.24 14.30 7.06
C LEU A 333 16.11 12.99 7.84
N ALA A 334 15.10 12.91 8.70
CA ALA A 334 14.78 11.71 9.47
C ALA A 334 14.41 10.52 8.59
N ARG A 335 13.86 10.75 7.41
CA ARG A 335 13.59 9.71 6.42
C ARG A 335 14.82 9.36 5.59
N PHE A 336 15.61 10.35 5.20
CA PHE A 336 16.79 10.18 4.35
C PHE A 336 17.85 9.29 5.02
N ILE A 337 18.19 9.58 6.28
CA ILE A 337 19.26 8.89 7.01
C ILE A 337 19.01 7.38 7.11
N PRO A 338 17.88 6.87 7.63
CA PRO A 338 17.66 5.44 7.74
C PRO A 338 17.51 4.75 6.38
N VAL A 339 16.92 5.40 5.37
CA VAL A 339 16.80 4.81 4.03
C VAL A 339 18.17 4.57 3.42
N ILE A 340 19.02 5.59 3.35
CA ILE A 340 20.37 5.45 2.78
C ILE A 340 21.21 4.52 3.64
N GLY A 341 21.16 4.65 4.96
CA GLY A 341 21.92 3.81 5.90
C GLY A 341 21.57 2.33 5.75
N THR A 342 20.30 1.99 5.76
CA THR A 342 19.82 0.61 5.65
C THR A 342 20.17 -0.01 4.30
N PHE A 343 19.94 0.70 3.19
CA PHE A 343 20.26 0.13 1.88
C PHE A 343 21.78 0.04 1.66
N THR A 344 22.56 0.99 2.16
CA THR A 344 24.03 0.92 2.11
C THR A 344 24.54 -0.28 2.89
N LEU A 345 24.01 -0.51 4.10
CA LEU A 345 24.33 -1.66 4.93
C LEU A 345 23.90 -2.98 4.25
N SER A 346 22.66 -3.02 3.74
CA SER A 346 22.14 -4.18 3.01
C SER A 346 22.98 -4.52 1.80
N ASN A 347 23.41 -3.52 1.02
CA ASN A 347 24.27 -3.71 -0.15
C ASN A 347 25.65 -4.32 0.18
N ARG A 348 26.08 -4.23 1.43
CA ARG A 348 27.36 -4.84 1.88
C ARG A 348 27.23 -6.35 2.14
N PHE A 349 26.02 -6.81 2.51
CA PHE A 349 25.75 -8.21 2.87
C PHE A 349 24.97 -8.99 1.82
N THR A 350 24.28 -8.30 0.90
CA THR A 350 23.44 -8.95 -0.11
C THR A 350 24.11 -8.99 -1.49
N ARG A 351 23.95 -10.11 -2.21
CA ARG A 351 24.43 -10.24 -3.59
C ARG A 351 23.68 -9.32 -4.56
N HIS A 352 22.42 -9.02 -4.27
CA HIS A 352 21.55 -8.20 -5.12
C HIS A 352 21.50 -6.76 -4.61
N LYS A 353 22.44 -5.96 -5.07
CA LYS A 353 22.55 -4.55 -4.68
C LYS A 353 21.30 -3.75 -5.06
N VAL A 354 20.91 -2.81 -4.19
CA VAL A 354 19.84 -1.85 -4.43
C VAL A 354 20.48 -0.57 -4.97
N PRO A 355 20.18 -0.17 -6.23
CA PRO A 355 20.80 1.01 -6.83
C PRO A 355 20.33 2.30 -6.13
N LEU A 356 21.14 3.37 -6.24
CA LEU A 356 20.84 4.65 -5.60
C LEU A 356 19.48 5.24 -6.06
N SER A 357 19.11 5.02 -7.32
CA SER A 357 17.81 5.45 -7.86
C SER A 357 16.63 4.85 -7.08
N TYR A 358 16.70 3.56 -6.70
CA TYR A 358 15.68 2.92 -5.86
C TYR A 358 15.65 3.52 -4.46
N GLN A 359 16.83 3.76 -3.88
CA GLN A 359 16.94 4.38 -2.54
C GLN A 359 16.31 5.78 -2.52
N MET A 360 16.54 6.58 -3.58
CA MET A 360 15.95 7.92 -3.71
C MET A 360 14.43 7.86 -3.88
N ILE A 361 13.90 6.88 -4.62
CA ILE A 361 12.45 6.70 -4.73
C ILE A 361 11.85 6.21 -3.40
N CYS A 362 12.48 5.28 -2.68
CA CYS A 362 12.02 4.85 -1.35
C CYS A 362 12.07 6.00 -0.33
N PHE A 363 13.08 6.87 -0.41
CA PHE A 363 13.16 8.08 0.42
C PHE A 363 12.01 9.03 0.11
N TRP A 364 11.82 9.41 -1.15
CA TRP A 364 10.84 10.41 -1.56
C TRP A 364 9.41 9.88 -1.54
N GLY A 365 9.23 8.60 -1.81
CA GLY A 365 7.93 7.91 -1.83
C GLY A 365 7.37 7.56 -0.45
N GLY A 366 8.04 7.89 0.65
CA GLY A 366 7.53 7.71 2.01
C GLY A 366 6.47 8.76 2.34
N LEU A 367 5.31 8.70 1.68
CA LEU A 367 4.20 9.60 1.96
C LEU A 367 3.64 9.34 3.35
N ARG A 368 3.11 10.37 4.00
CA ARG A 368 2.45 10.26 5.30
C ARG A 368 0.94 10.15 5.08
N GLY A 369 0.31 9.16 5.71
CA GLY A 369 -1.07 8.82 5.41
C GLY A 369 -2.02 8.86 6.60
N ALA A 370 -3.05 8.06 6.49
CA ALA A 370 -4.17 7.99 7.41
C ALA A 370 -3.78 7.56 8.81
N VAL A 371 -2.83 6.63 8.96
CA VAL A 371 -2.39 6.12 10.27
C VAL A 371 -1.81 7.24 11.12
N ALA A 372 -0.99 8.15 10.54
CA ALA A 372 -0.45 9.29 11.28
C ALA A 372 -1.56 10.23 11.79
N ILE A 373 -2.61 10.47 10.98
CA ILE A 373 -3.77 11.28 11.39
C ILE A 373 -4.58 10.58 12.47
N ALA A 374 -4.83 9.26 12.32
CA ALA A 374 -5.54 8.49 13.34
C ALA A 374 -4.82 8.54 14.69
N LEU A 375 -3.50 8.31 14.68
CA LEU A 375 -2.70 8.35 15.91
C LEU A 375 -2.68 9.74 16.56
N VAL A 376 -2.54 10.81 15.78
CA VAL A 376 -2.54 12.16 16.38
C VAL A 376 -3.88 12.52 16.99
N LEU A 377 -4.97 12.07 16.41
CA LEU A 377 -6.31 12.32 16.95
C LEU A 377 -6.59 11.49 18.21
N SER A 378 -5.97 10.30 18.36
CA SER A 378 -6.09 9.46 19.54
C SER A 378 -5.37 10.03 20.77
N ILE A 379 -4.60 11.12 20.63
CA ILE A 379 -3.96 11.80 21.76
C ILE A 379 -5.03 12.37 22.69
N PRO A 380 -5.01 12.05 24.01
CA PRO A 380 -6.00 12.55 24.96
C PRO A 380 -6.12 14.08 24.97
N LEU A 381 -7.35 14.59 25.11
CA LEU A 381 -7.64 16.03 25.14
C LEU A 381 -6.91 16.78 26.26
N SER A 382 -6.61 16.09 27.36
CA SER A 382 -5.91 16.64 28.52
C SER A 382 -4.40 16.79 28.34
N LEU A 383 -3.84 16.26 27.23
CA LEU A 383 -2.39 16.24 27.04
C LEU A 383 -1.87 17.61 26.61
N PRO A 384 -0.83 18.16 27.29
CA PRO A 384 -0.16 19.39 26.84
C PRO A 384 0.39 19.24 25.42
N PHE A 385 0.45 20.34 24.68
CA PHE A 385 0.96 20.39 23.30
C PHE A 385 0.18 19.56 22.25
N ARG A 386 -0.97 18.96 22.62
CA ARG A 386 -1.79 18.17 21.69
C ARG A 386 -2.09 18.91 20.38
N ASP A 387 -2.62 20.13 20.48
CA ASP A 387 -3.02 20.92 19.30
C ASP A 387 -1.82 21.28 18.42
N LEU A 388 -0.66 21.50 19.03
CA LEU A 388 0.59 21.75 18.33
C LEU A 388 1.05 20.50 17.55
N ILE A 389 0.98 19.32 18.18
CA ILE A 389 1.34 18.04 17.53
C ILE A 389 0.38 17.75 16.38
N ILE A 390 -0.93 18.00 16.55
CA ILE A 390 -1.92 17.88 15.46
C ILE A 390 -1.54 18.81 14.30
N ALA A 391 -1.26 20.07 14.60
CA ALA A 391 -0.88 21.07 13.61
C ALA A 391 0.38 20.64 12.80
N TRP A 392 1.42 20.17 13.47
CA TRP A 392 2.63 19.66 12.83
C TRP A 392 2.37 18.42 11.98
N THR A 393 1.53 17.52 12.46
CA THR A 393 1.15 16.32 11.70
C THR A 393 0.42 16.70 10.41
N VAL A 394 -0.52 17.62 10.49
CA VAL A 394 -1.25 18.12 9.31
C VAL A 394 -0.30 18.76 8.30
N ILE A 395 0.64 19.62 8.75
CA ILE A 395 1.65 20.21 7.85
C ILE A 395 2.44 19.12 7.12
N ALA A 396 2.96 18.15 7.89
CA ALA A 396 3.79 17.08 7.33
C ALA A 396 3.01 16.19 6.35
N VAL A 397 1.74 15.86 6.67
CA VAL A 397 0.85 15.10 5.80
C VAL A 397 0.52 15.88 4.54
N LEU A 398 0.13 17.14 4.64
CA LEU A 398 -0.16 17.99 3.48
C LEU A 398 1.08 18.14 2.57
N PHE A 399 2.25 18.41 3.16
CA PHE A 399 3.50 18.46 2.41
C PHE A 399 3.75 17.13 1.66
N SER A 400 3.62 15.99 2.34
CA SER A 400 3.87 14.70 1.73
C SER A 400 2.89 14.40 0.60
N ILE A 401 1.60 14.67 0.81
CA ILE A 401 0.56 14.42 -0.20
C ILE A 401 0.74 15.35 -1.41
N PHE A 402 0.87 16.67 -1.18
CA PHE A 402 0.88 17.65 -2.28
C PHE A 402 2.24 17.77 -2.96
N ILE A 403 3.34 17.78 -2.21
CA ILE A 403 4.67 18.00 -2.81
C ILE A 403 5.30 16.67 -3.20
N GLN A 404 5.45 15.72 -2.29
CA GLN A 404 6.07 14.44 -2.61
C GLN A 404 5.17 13.60 -3.53
N GLY A 405 3.86 13.51 -3.26
CA GLY A 405 2.90 12.74 -4.05
C GLY A 405 2.80 13.22 -5.51
N LEU A 406 2.76 14.54 -5.76
CA LEU A 406 2.73 15.07 -7.14
C LEU A 406 4.07 14.95 -7.85
N SER A 407 5.19 15.01 -7.12
CA SER A 407 6.53 15.00 -7.72
C SER A 407 7.13 13.60 -7.90
N ILE A 408 6.54 12.55 -7.31
CA ILE A 408 7.08 11.17 -7.41
C ILE A 408 7.06 10.64 -8.85
N GLY A 409 6.00 10.90 -9.62
CA GLY A 409 5.88 10.49 -11.02
C GLY A 409 6.97 11.09 -11.91
N PRO A 410 7.17 12.42 -11.93
CA PRO A 410 8.33 13.04 -12.55
C PRO A 410 9.68 12.48 -12.11
N LEU A 411 9.86 12.23 -10.81
CA LEU A 411 11.10 11.68 -10.26
C LEU A 411 11.40 10.27 -10.80
N ILE A 412 10.40 9.40 -10.90
CA ILE A 412 10.52 8.06 -11.49
C ILE A 412 10.99 8.15 -12.96
N ARG A 413 10.44 9.13 -13.72
CA ARG A 413 10.82 9.34 -15.12
C ARG A 413 12.27 9.86 -15.24
N VAL A 414 12.70 10.77 -14.37
CA VAL A 414 14.09 11.27 -14.32
C VAL A 414 15.07 10.13 -14.05
N PHE A 415 14.76 9.23 -13.13
CA PHE A 415 15.57 8.06 -12.85
C PHE A 415 15.41 6.91 -13.86
N ARG A 416 14.54 7.06 -14.87
CA ARG A 416 14.25 6.05 -15.91
C ARG A 416 13.86 4.69 -15.32
N LEU A 417 13.06 4.69 -14.27
CA LEU A 417 12.64 3.46 -13.56
C LEU A 417 11.30 2.89 -14.07
N GLY A 418 10.64 3.56 -15.00
CA GLY A 418 9.47 3.04 -15.71
C GLY A 418 9.86 2.05 -16.81
N GLN A 419 8.88 1.32 -17.30
CA GLN A 419 9.08 0.51 -18.51
C GLN A 419 9.49 1.43 -19.67
N SER A 420 10.49 1.01 -20.43
CA SER A 420 10.85 1.71 -21.67
C SER A 420 9.60 1.80 -22.57
N PRO A 421 9.34 2.97 -23.19
CA PRO A 421 8.24 3.08 -24.16
C PRO A 421 8.30 1.99 -25.24
N LEU A 422 9.50 1.61 -25.68
CA LEU A 422 9.73 0.54 -26.62
C LEU A 422 9.19 -0.81 -26.14
N ILE A 423 9.42 -1.14 -24.86
CA ILE A 423 8.94 -2.34 -24.21
C ILE A 423 7.40 -2.38 -24.20
N ARG A 424 6.77 -1.28 -23.82
CA ARG A 424 5.31 -1.16 -23.77
C ARG A 424 4.68 -1.32 -25.15
N THR A 425 5.25 -0.67 -26.15
CA THR A 425 4.77 -0.74 -27.55
C THR A 425 4.91 -2.15 -28.10
N PHE A 426 6.05 -2.82 -27.86
CA PHE A 426 6.25 -4.21 -28.24
C PHE A 426 5.19 -5.14 -27.65
N TYR A 427 4.94 -5.05 -26.32
CA TYR A 427 3.93 -5.88 -25.68
C TYR A 427 2.51 -5.60 -26.16
N GLN A 428 2.20 -4.38 -26.60
CA GLN A 428 0.91 -4.07 -27.22
C GLN A 428 0.76 -4.80 -28.54
N PHE A 429 1.74 -4.72 -29.44
CA PHE A 429 1.70 -5.44 -30.70
C PHE A 429 1.66 -6.96 -30.51
N TYR A 430 2.48 -7.49 -29.62
CA TYR A 430 2.53 -8.91 -29.32
C TYR A 430 1.20 -9.44 -28.77
N ARG A 431 0.60 -8.73 -27.82
CA ARG A 431 -0.73 -9.05 -27.30
C ARG A 431 -1.77 -9.05 -28.41
N ASP A 432 -1.79 -8.01 -29.23
CA ASP A 432 -2.81 -7.83 -30.26
C ASP A 432 -2.71 -8.91 -31.36
N ILE A 433 -1.48 -9.33 -31.71
CA ILE A 433 -1.25 -10.47 -32.63
C ILE A 433 -1.70 -11.79 -31.98
N THR A 434 -1.25 -12.08 -30.76
CA THR A 434 -1.57 -13.37 -30.11
C THR A 434 -3.05 -13.52 -29.81
N THR A 435 -3.72 -12.46 -29.34
CA THR A 435 -5.17 -12.49 -29.08
C THR A 435 -5.97 -12.60 -30.39
N SER A 436 -5.56 -11.92 -31.45
CA SER A 436 -6.22 -12.00 -32.74
C SER A 436 -6.06 -13.38 -33.41
N ARG A 437 -4.86 -13.98 -33.31
CA ARG A 437 -4.63 -15.36 -33.77
C ARG A 437 -5.45 -16.39 -32.99
N ALA A 438 -5.50 -16.24 -31.63
CA ALA A 438 -6.30 -17.12 -30.79
C ALA A 438 -7.79 -16.99 -31.07
N ALA A 439 -8.30 -15.78 -31.31
CA ALA A 439 -9.69 -15.53 -31.67
C ALA A 439 -10.02 -16.12 -33.04
N LYS A 440 -9.13 -15.97 -34.03
CA LYS A 440 -9.29 -16.60 -35.34
C LYS A 440 -9.36 -18.11 -35.23
N SER A 441 -8.41 -18.74 -34.54
CA SER A 441 -8.38 -20.19 -34.33
C SER A 441 -9.61 -20.71 -33.57
N ALA A 442 -10.10 -19.95 -32.59
CA ALA A 442 -11.34 -20.29 -31.90
C ALA A 442 -12.56 -20.22 -32.80
N LEU A 443 -12.64 -19.23 -33.72
CA LEU A 443 -13.68 -19.15 -34.73
C LEU A 443 -13.62 -20.33 -35.69
N GLU A 444 -12.45 -20.64 -36.22
CA GLU A 444 -12.24 -21.77 -37.13
C GLU A 444 -12.63 -23.13 -36.53
N SER A 445 -12.37 -23.31 -35.22
CA SER A 445 -12.70 -24.54 -34.48
C SER A 445 -14.13 -24.56 -33.93
N SER A 446 -14.89 -23.46 -34.05
CA SER A 446 -16.23 -23.37 -33.47
C SER A 446 -17.27 -24.10 -34.31
N SER A 447 -18.27 -24.69 -33.63
CA SER A 447 -19.45 -25.28 -34.27
C SER A 447 -20.32 -24.25 -35.02
N LEU A 448 -20.05 -22.96 -34.85
CA LEU A 448 -20.72 -21.85 -35.52
C LEU A 448 -20.43 -21.84 -37.05
N ALA A 449 -19.32 -22.40 -37.49
CA ALA A 449 -18.98 -22.51 -38.90
C ALA A 449 -20.02 -23.29 -39.74
N GLY A 450 -20.83 -24.17 -39.10
CA GLY A 450 -21.90 -24.92 -39.75
C GLY A 450 -23.31 -24.33 -39.55
N ILE A 451 -23.47 -23.30 -38.75
CA ILE A 451 -24.77 -22.73 -38.36
C ILE A 451 -24.91 -21.28 -38.85
N THR A 452 -23.82 -20.60 -39.10
CA THR A 452 -23.78 -19.20 -39.52
C THR A 452 -23.75 -19.08 -41.03
N ASP A 453 -24.27 -17.98 -41.56
CA ASP A 453 -24.17 -17.63 -42.98
C ASP A 453 -22.68 -17.65 -43.40
N PRO A 454 -22.32 -18.43 -44.43
CA PRO A 454 -20.92 -18.57 -44.87
C PRO A 454 -20.25 -17.23 -45.20
N ASP A 455 -20.99 -16.29 -45.80
CA ASP A 455 -20.45 -14.97 -46.17
C ASP A 455 -20.09 -14.12 -44.93
N ILE A 456 -20.89 -14.21 -43.89
CA ILE A 456 -20.62 -13.52 -42.61
C ILE A 456 -19.39 -14.13 -41.91
N PHE A 457 -19.30 -15.46 -41.90
CA PHE A 457 -18.19 -16.20 -41.30
C PHE A 457 -16.86 -15.88 -41.99
N GLU A 458 -16.86 -15.93 -43.34
CA GLU A 458 -15.67 -15.63 -44.14
C GLU A 458 -15.25 -14.16 -44.01
N THR A 459 -16.23 -13.24 -43.88
CA THR A 459 -15.97 -11.82 -43.62
C THR A 459 -15.30 -11.61 -42.27
N CYS A 460 -15.77 -12.30 -41.22
CA CYS A 460 -15.14 -12.23 -39.89
C CYS A 460 -13.70 -12.76 -39.90
N LEU A 461 -13.44 -13.87 -40.53
CA LEU A 461 -12.09 -14.43 -40.67
C LEU A 461 -11.16 -13.45 -41.39
N ARG A 462 -11.62 -12.86 -42.50
CA ARG A 462 -10.87 -11.87 -43.25
C ARG A 462 -10.55 -10.62 -42.43
N MET A 463 -11.49 -10.12 -41.61
CA MET A 463 -11.23 -9.00 -40.70
C MET A 463 -10.12 -9.32 -39.70
N TYR A 464 -10.06 -10.54 -39.16
CA TYR A 464 -8.97 -10.94 -38.29
C TYR A 464 -7.64 -11.07 -39.02
N ASP A 465 -7.64 -11.58 -40.27
CA ASP A 465 -6.43 -11.65 -41.10
C ASP A 465 -5.87 -10.27 -41.41
N GLU A 466 -6.73 -9.34 -41.82
CA GLU A 466 -6.34 -7.94 -42.05
C GLU A 466 -5.79 -7.30 -40.77
N LYS A 467 -6.42 -7.54 -39.61
CA LYS A 467 -5.95 -7.02 -38.33
C LYS A 467 -4.59 -7.59 -37.93
N ILE A 468 -4.38 -8.89 -38.11
CA ILE A 468 -3.10 -9.56 -37.83
C ILE A 468 -2.02 -8.99 -38.76
N GLN A 469 -2.28 -8.92 -40.06
CA GLN A 469 -1.33 -8.42 -41.05
C GLN A 469 -0.94 -6.98 -40.82
N ASN A 470 -1.90 -6.10 -40.52
CA ASN A 470 -1.63 -4.69 -40.17
C ASN A 470 -0.79 -4.58 -38.90
N THR A 471 -1.07 -5.41 -37.89
CA THR A 471 -0.31 -5.37 -36.64
C THR A 471 1.11 -5.92 -36.82
N GLU A 472 1.29 -6.94 -37.65
CA GLU A 472 2.60 -7.48 -38.01
C GLU A 472 3.44 -6.47 -38.82
N GLN A 473 2.82 -5.71 -39.70
CA GLN A 473 3.48 -4.63 -40.42
C GLN A 473 3.92 -3.52 -39.48
N ASN A 474 3.06 -3.08 -38.58
CA ASN A 474 3.41 -2.10 -37.56
C ASN A 474 4.54 -2.60 -36.64
N LEU A 475 4.56 -3.88 -36.31
CA LEU A 475 5.64 -4.50 -35.54
C LEU A 475 6.96 -4.50 -36.34
N GLN A 476 6.91 -4.66 -37.65
CA GLN A 476 8.10 -4.62 -38.51
C GLN A 476 8.68 -3.20 -38.59
N GLU A 477 7.83 -2.19 -38.76
CA GLU A 477 8.23 -0.77 -38.68
C GLU A 477 8.83 -0.41 -37.30
N PHE A 478 8.23 -0.92 -36.22
CA PHE A 478 8.77 -0.77 -34.87
C PHE A 478 10.17 -1.39 -34.74
N TRP A 479 10.43 -2.57 -35.34
CA TRP A 479 11.75 -3.17 -35.33
C TRP A 479 12.79 -2.35 -36.07
N ASP A 480 12.43 -1.75 -37.19
CA ASP A 480 13.32 -0.85 -37.95
C ASP A 480 13.68 0.41 -37.14
N GLU A 481 12.76 0.90 -36.32
CA GLU A 481 13.01 2.01 -35.38
C GLU A 481 13.91 1.57 -34.21
N VAL A 482 13.66 0.40 -33.61
CA VAL A 482 14.47 -0.16 -32.53
C VAL A 482 15.91 -0.42 -32.96
N HIS A 483 16.14 -0.84 -34.20
CA HIS A 483 17.50 -1.06 -34.73
C HIS A 483 18.32 0.22 -34.79
N LYS A 484 17.68 1.38 -34.88
CA LYS A 484 18.32 2.71 -34.88
C LYS A 484 18.55 3.27 -33.48
N ASN A 485 18.02 2.63 -32.41
CA ASN A 485 18.02 3.16 -31.06
C ASN A 485 19.11 2.50 -30.18
N PRO A 486 19.85 3.27 -29.36
CA PRO A 486 20.87 2.72 -28.44
C PRO A 486 20.31 1.83 -27.32
N ASP A 487 18.99 1.86 -27.06
CA ASP A 487 18.32 1.06 -26.01
C ASP A 487 17.98 -0.37 -26.45
N ARG A 488 18.59 -0.84 -27.55
CA ARG A 488 18.43 -2.19 -28.13
C ARG A 488 18.65 -3.33 -27.13
N MET A 489 19.54 -3.15 -26.16
CA MET A 489 19.83 -4.17 -25.13
C MET A 489 18.64 -4.42 -24.21
N SER A 490 17.82 -3.43 -23.94
CA SER A 490 16.59 -3.59 -23.13
C SER A 490 15.56 -4.47 -23.82
N VAL A 491 15.47 -4.39 -25.15
CA VAL A 491 14.54 -5.20 -25.95
C VAL A 491 15.04 -6.65 -26.08
N ILE A 492 16.33 -6.85 -26.27
CA ILE A 492 16.95 -8.20 -26.28
C ILE A 492 16.73 -8.90 -24.94
N SER A 493 16.89 -8.18 -23.83
CA SER A 493 16.65 -8.72 -22.48
C SER A 493 15.21 -9.18 -22.27
N LEU A 494 14.24 -8.55 -22.95
CA LEU A 494 12.84 -8.96 -22.92
C LEU A 494 12.60 -10.28 -23.63
N PHE A 495 13.19 -10.47 -24.81
CA PHE A 495 13.08 -11.75 -25.51
C PHE A 495 13.65 -12.90 -24.69
N TRP A 496 14.76 -12.67 -24.00
CA TRP A 496 15.32 -13.66 -23.08
C TRP A 496 14.37 -13.94 -21.91
N LEU A 497 13.77 -12.91 -21.30
CA LEU A 497 12.79 -13.08 -20.24
C LEU A 497 11.54 -13.83 -20.72
N GLU A 498 11.09 -13.57 -21.92
CA GLU A 498 9.93 -14.24 -22.49
C GLU A 498 10.24 -15.70 -22.86
N ALA A 499 11.41 -15.96 -23.44
CA ALA A 499 11.88 -17.32 -23.69
C ALA A 499 11.98 -18.12 -22.38
N LEU A 500 12.53 -17.53 -21.31
CA LEU A 500 12.58 -18.14 -19.99
C LEU A 500 11.19 -18.38 -19.40
N HIS A 501 10.24 -17.48 -19.63
CA HIS A 501 8.86 -17.69 -19.18
C HIS A 501 8.16 -18.84 -19.94
N TYR A 502 8.41 -18.98 -21.24
CA TYR A 502 7.92 -20.15 -21.99
C TYR A 502 8.58 -21.44 -21.55
N GLU A 503 9.89 -21.42 -21.22
CA GLU A 503 10.57 -22.57 -20.64
C GLU A 503 9.95 -22.97 -19.29
N GLU A 504 9.75 -22.00 -18.38
CA GLU A 504 9.11 -22.23 -17.08
C GLU A 504 7.70 -22.83 -17.25
N LYS A 505 6.92 -22.31 -18.20
CA LYS A 505 5.57 -22.81 -18.48
C LYS A 505 5.60 -24.23 -19.04
N THR A 506 6.55 -24.54 -19.92
CA THR A 506 6.75 -25.87 -20.50
C THR A 506 7.18 -26.87 -19.43
N TYR A 507 8.13 -26.50 -18.56
CA TYR A 507 8.56 -27.35 -17.45
C TYR A 507 7.41 -27.62 -16.47
N ARG A 508 6.57 -26.62 -16.21
CA ARG A 508 5.38 -26.79 -15.39
C ARG A 508 4.37 -27.74 -16.03
N GLN A 509 4.15 -27.63 -17.32
CA GLN A 509 3.26 -28.53 -18.05
C GLN A 509 3.79 -29.97 -18.06
N LEU A 510 5.09 -30.19 -18.30
CA LEU A 510 5.72 -31.49 -18.22
C LEU A 510 5.66 -32.10 -16.81
N TYR A 511 5.71 -31.28 -15.77
CA TYR A 511 5.52 -31.70 -14.39
C TYR A 511 4.06 -32.07 -14.10
N ASP A 512 3.11 -31.26 -14.52
CA ASP A 512 1.67 -31.50 -14.34
C ASP A 512 1.22 -32.75 -15.13
N ASP A 513 1.82 -33.01 -16.28
CA ASP A 513 1.62 -34.21 -17.09
C ASP A 513 2.36 -35.45 -16.54
N GLY A 514 3.09 -35.31 -15.44
CA GLY A 514 3.82 -36.41 -14.79
C GLY A 514 5.06 -36.90 -15.55
N LEU A 515 5.53 -36.15 -16.54
CA LEU A 515 6.68 -36.52 -17.40
C LEU A 515 8.02 -36.21 -16.75
N ILE A 516 8.07 -35.29 -15.76
CA ILE A 516 9.25 -34.99 -14.96
C ILE A 516 8.96 -35.10 -13.47
N PRO A 517 9.87 -35.73 -12.68
CA PRO A 517 9.67 -35.89 -11.24
C PRO A 517 9.92 -34.57 -10.48
N PRO A 518 9.32 -34.41 -9.27
CA PRO A 518 9.43 -33.19 -8.46
C PRO A 518 10.85 -32.64 -8.24
N PRO A 519 11.89 -33.47 -7.99
CA PRO A 519 13.25 -32.96 -7.82
C PRO A 519 13.83 -32.30 -9.07
N VAL A 520 13.52 -32.87 -10.25
CA VAL A 520 13.99 -32.34 -11.56
C VAL A 520 13.27 -31.04 -11.87
N TYR A 521 11.97 -30.94 -11.59
CA TYR A 521 11.21 -29.70 -11.75
C TYR A 521 11.77 -28.57 -10.85
N ALA A 522 12.09 -28.88 -9.61
CA ALA A 522 12.68 -27.91 -8.69
C ALA A 522 14.06 -27.43 -9.15
N GLU A 523 14.88 -28.31 -9.75
CA GLU A 523 16.19 -27.96 -10.29
C GLU A 523 16.06 -27.07 -11.54
N LEU A 524 15.15 -27.39 -12.45
CA LEU A 524 14.87 -26.59 -13.65
C LEU A 524 14.32 -25.20 -13.30
N GLN A 525 13.43 -25.09 -12.28
CA GLN A 525 12.97 -23.80 -11.76
C GLN A 525 14.08 -22.94 -11.13
N TYR A 526 15.16 -23.57 -10.66
CA TYR A 526 16.28 -22.83 -10.08
C TYR A 526 17.24 -22.32 -11.16
N GLN A 527 17.28 -22.97 -12.34
CA GLN A 527 18.12 -22.57 -13.46
C GLN A 527 17.48 -21.50 -14.34
N THR A 528 16.15 -21.42 -14.42
CA THR A 528 15.38 -20.35 -15.06
C THR A 528 15.14 -19.18 -14.09
#